data_7c3792b9bddc2360ab934b7fa91c0bce
#
_entry.id   7c3792b9bddc2360ab934b7fa91c0bce
#
_cell.length_a   1.000
_cell.length_b   1.000
_cell.length_c   1.000
_cell.angle_alpha   90.00
_cell.angle_beta   90.00
_cell.angle_gamma   90.00
#
_symmetry.space_group_name_H-M   'P 1'
#
loop_
_entity.id
_entity.type
_entity.pdbx_description
1 polymer ?
#
loop_
_entity_poly.entity_id
_entity_poly.type
_entity_poly.pdbx_seq_one_letter_code
_entity_poly.pdbx_strand_id
1 'polypeptide(L)'
;VREQIGDGKAICGLSGGVDSAVAAALVQRAIGDRLTCVFVDHGLLRAGERAQVQRDFVAATGARLVTVDAEERFLAALSGVRNPEGKRKIIGREFIRAFEGAVRDLSSSEDIEFLVQGTLYPDVVESGGGTGTANIKSHHNVGGLPPDLKFRLVEPLRLLFKDEVRAVGRELGLPEDIVARQPFPGPGLGIRIVGEVNAHRLDILRRADLIAREELTYASLDHQIWQCPVVLLADVRSVGVQGDGRTYGHPIVLRPVSSEDAMTADWTRVPYDVLERISTRITNEVPEVNRVVLDVTSKPPGTIEWE
;
A
#
# COMPACT_ATOMS: atom_id res chain seq x y z
N VAL A 1 16.28 -0.78 -21.01
CA VAL A 1 16.81 -1.15 -19.69
C VAL A 1 18.22 -1.72 -19.81
N ARG A 2 18.45 -2.79 -20.60
CA ARG A 2 19.78 -3.42 -20.73
C ARG A 2 20.84 -2.44 -21.21
N GLU A 3 20.55 -1.65 -22.24
CA GLU A 3 21.47 -0.63 -22.76
C GLU A 3 21.76 0.49 -21.75
N GLN A 4 20.74 0.85 -20.94
CA GLN A 4 20.85 1.92 -19.97
C GLN A 4 21.68 1.51 -18.74
N ILE A 5 21.52 0.27 -18.25
CA ILE A 5 22.21 -0.23 -17.07
C ILE A 5 23.57 -0.83 -17.42
N GLY A 6 23.71 -1.44 -18.62
CA GLY A 6 24.94 -2.12 -19.00
C GLY A 6 25.29 -3.23 -18.02
N ASP A 7 26.52 -3.20 -17.50
CA ASP A 7 27.02 -4.14 -16.49
C ASP A 7 26.82 -3.66 -15.04
N GLY A 8 26.21 -2.49 -14.83
CA GLY A 8 25.97 -1.90 -13.52
C GLY A 8 24.95 -2.64 -12.66
N LYS A 9 24.90 -2.30 -11.38
CA LYS A 9 23.94 -2.82 -10.41
C LYS A 9 22.82 -1.81 -10.13
N ALA A 10 21.62 -2.32 -9.89
CA ALA A 10 20.45 -1.52 -9.65
C ALA A 10 19.75 -1.91 -8.33
N ILE A 11 19.08 -0.93 -7.71
CA ILE A 11 18.20 -1.12 -6.56
C ILE A 11 16.78 -0.68 -6.91
N CYS A 12 15.78 -1.39 -6.40
CA CYS A 12 14.36 -1.09 -6.56
C CYS A 12 13.64 -1.12 -5.23
N GLY A 13 12.91 -0.05 -4.89
CA GLY A 13 12.00 -0.06 -3.75
C GLY A 13 10.69 -0.75 -4.10
N LEU A 14 10.32 -1.81 -3.37
CA LEU A 14 9.01 -2.45 -3.49
C LEU A 14 8.05 -1.85 -2.47
N SER A 15 7.00 -1.20 -2.98
CA SER A 15 5.92 -0.65 -2.13
C SER A 15 4.79 -1.65 -1.86
N GLY A 16 4.88 -2.86 -2.44
CA GLY A 16 3.76 -3.82 -2.47
C GLY A 16 2.71 -3.50 -3.55
N GLY A 17 2.82 -2.39 -4.27
CA GLY A 17 1.95 -2.05 -5.39
C GLY A 17 2.37 -2.71 -6.71
N VAL A 18 1.42 -2.82 -7.66
CA VAL A 18 1.65 -3.43 -8.98
C VAL A 18 2.78 -2.73 -9.76
N ASP A 19 2.84 -1.40 -9.69
CA ASP A 19 3.77 -0.61 -10.50
C ASP A 19 5.22 -0.91 -10.13
N SER A 20 5.55 -0.90 -8.82
CA SER A 20 6.88 -1.27 -8.34
C SER A 20 7.22 -2.75 -8.59
N ALA A 21 6.23 -3.64 -8.49
CA ALA A 21 6.43 -5.06 -8.75
C ALA A 21 6.71 -5.33 -10.23
N VAL A 22 5.97 -4.70 -11.15
CA VAL A 22 6.19 -4.85 -12.59
C VAL A 22 7.51 -4.21 -13.03
N ALA A 23 7.84 -3.02 -12.51
CA ALA A 23 9.13 -2.37 -12.78
C ALA A 23 10.30 -3.27 -12.36
N ALA A 24 10.24 -3.81 -11.14
CA ALA A 24 11.26 -4.71 -10.63
C ALA A 24 11.35 -6.02 -11.42
N ALA A 25 10.23 -6.66 -11.77
CA ALA A 25 10.20 -7.88 -12.57
C ALA A 25 10.80 -7.67 -13.98
N LEU A 26 10.46 -6.53 -14.61
CA LEU A 26 11.01 -6.16 -15.91
C LEU A 26 12.54 -5.97 -15.87
N VAL A 27 13.02 -5.27 -14.84
CA VAL A 27 14.45 -5.03 -14.65
C VAL A 27 15.16 -6.34 -14.27
N GLN A 28 14.58 -7.15 -13.41
CA GLN A 28 15.11 -8.48 -13.07
C GLN A 28 15.29 -9.36 -14.31
N ARG A 29 14.30 -9.38 -15.20
CA ARG A 29 14.41 -10.11 -16.48
C ARG A 29 15.50 -9.55 -17.40
N ALA A 30 15.81 -8.26 -17.27
CA ALA A 30 16.83 -7.60 -18.09
C ALA A 30 18.26 -7.81 -17.59
N ILE A 31 18.50 -7.74 -16.26
CA ILE A 31 19.85 -7.71 -15.67
C ILE A 31 20.12 -8.83 -14.64
N GLY A 32 19.12 -9.67 -14.31
CA GLY A 32 19.28 -10.79 -13.40
C GLY A 32 19.70 -10.38 -11.99
N ASP A 33 20.65 -11.11 -11.40
CA ASP A 33 21.10 -10.97 -10.00
C ASP A 33 21.74 -9.60 -9.68
N ARG A 34 21.89 -8.73 -10.69
CA ARG A 34 22.36 -7.35 -10.50
C ARG A 34 21.29 -6.38 -10.01
N LEU A 35 20.03 -6.86 -9.88
CA LEU A 35 18.96 -6.12 -9.22
C LEU A 35 18.81 -6.57 -7.77
N THR A 36 18.82 -5.62 -6.84
CA THR A 36 18.41 -5.84 -5.45
C THR A 36 17.11 -5.07 -5.18
N CYS A 37 16.08 -5.77 -4.74
CA CYS A 37 14.83 -5.16 -4.31
C CYS A 37 14.85 -4.92 -2.80
N VAL A 38 14.31 -3.78 -2.36
CA VAL A 38 14.16 -3.42 -0.94
C VAL A 38 12.69 -3.27 -0.63
N PHE A 39 12.21 -4.02 0.34
CA PHE A 39 10.86 -3.92 0.88
C PHE A 39 10.90 -3.41 2.31
N VAL A 40 10.25 -2.27 2.57
CA VAL A 40 10.15 -1.69 3.91
C VAL A 40 8.86 -2.15 4.56
N ASP A 41 8.98 -3.00 5.58
CA ASP A 41 7.86 -3.33 6.46
C ASP A 41 7.75 -2.28 7.56
N HIS A 42 6.84 -1.35 7.36
CA HIS A 42 6.57 -0.25 8.29
C HIS A 42 5.52 -0.59 9.35
N GLY A 43 5.06 -1.84 9.44
CA GLY A 43 4.06 -2.26 10.41
C GLY A 43 2.65 -1.73 10.15
N LEU A 44 2.39 -1.00 9.06
CA LEU A 44 1.08 -0.48 8.70
C LEU A 44 0.44 -1.26 7.55
N LEU A 45 0.96 -2.44 7.26
CA LEU A 45 0.49 -3.34 6.21
C LEU A 45 -0.75 -4.11 6.67
N ARG A 46 -1.52 -4.61 5.69
CA ARG A 46 -2.62 -5.55 5.92
C ARG A 46 -2.11 -6.89 6.46
N ALA A 47 -3.03 -7.66 7.04
CA ALA A 47 -2.73 -9.03 7.47
C ALA A 47 -2.20 -9.88 6.30
N GLY A 48 -1.05 -10.54 6.52
CA GLY A 48 -0.41 -11.43 5.55
C GLY A 48 0.36 -10.76 4.42
N GLU A 49 0.28 -9.44 4.26
CA GLU A 49 0.85 -8.71 3.12
C GLU A 49 2.38 -8.83 3.03
N ARG A 50 3.09 -8.72 4.16
CA ARG A 50 4.54 -8.92 4.24
C ARG A 50 4.94 -10.31 3.70
N ALA A 51 4.30 -11.35 4.23
CA ALA A 51 4.59 -12.72 3.83
C ALA A 51 4.25 -12.97 2.36
N GLN A 52 3.15 -12.37 1.86
CA GLN A 52 2.75 -12.46 0.46
C GLN A 52 3.81 -11.84 -0.46
N VAL A 53 4.26 -10.61 -0.19
CA VAL A 53 5.30 -9.95 -1.00
C VAL A 53 6.58 -10.77 -0.99
N GLN A 54 7.04 -11.23 0.17
CA GLN A 54 8.26 -12.02 0.28
C GLN A 54 8.19 -13.35 -0.48
N ARG A 55 7.05 -14.06 -0.39
CA ARG A 55 6.89 -15.36 -1.03
C ARG A 55 6.59 -15.25 -2.51
N ASP A 56 5.54 -14.49 -2.87
CA ASP A 56 4.96 -14.56 -4.21
C ASP A 56 5.78 -13.75 -5.22
N PHE A 57 6.32 -12.59 -4.81
CA PHE A 57 7.17 -11.80 -5.68
C PHE A 57 8.51 -12.50 -5.95
N VAL A 58 9.16 -13.04 -4.90
CA VAL A 58 10.44 -13.73 -5.05
C VAL A 58 10.27 -15.03 -5.86
N ALA A 59 9.19 -15.80 -5.61
CA ALA A 59 8.92 -17.01 -6.37
C ALA A 59 8.66 -16.74 -7.86
N ALA A 60 7.98 -15.63 -8.19
CA ALA A 60 7.68 -15.27 -9.56
C ALA A 60 8.86 -14.67 -10.32
N THR A 61 9.76 -13.97 -9.65
CA THR A 61 10.83 -13.19 -10.31
C THR A 61 12.23 -13.74 -10.09
N GLY A 62 12.46 -14.52 -9.04
CA GLY A 62 13.80 -14.89 -8.58
C GLY A 62 14.64 -13.70 -8.08
N ALA A 63 14.05 -12.52 -7.89
CA ALA A 63 14.78 -11.33 -7.50
C ALA A 63 15.31 -11.42 -6.06
N ARG A 64 16.52 -10.91 -5.84
CA ARG A 64 17.04 -10.72 -4.49
C ARG A 64 16.22 -9.68 -3.75
N LEU A 65 15.61 -10.06 -2.62
CA LEU A 65 14.78 -9.21 -1.78
C LEU A 65 15.41 -8.99 -0.42
N VAL A 66 15.64 -7.73 -0.06
CA VAL A 66 16.04 -7.29 1.27
C VAL A 66 14.82 -6.68 1.97
N THR A 67 14.44 -7.23 3.11
CA THR A 67 13.32 -6.71 3.91
C THR A 67 13.87 -5.90 5.07
N VAL A 68 13.42 -4.66 5.19
CA VAL A 68 13.72 -3.75 6.30
C VAL A 68 12.57 -3.81 7.27
N ASP A 69 12.80 -4.32 8.48
CA ASP A 69 11.84 -4.26 9.57
C ASP A 69 11.91 -2.88 10.24
N ALA A 70 10.84 -2.11 10.11
CA ALA A 70 10.77 -0.75 10.60
C ALA A 70 9.51 -0.49 11.47
N GLU A 71 8.73 -1.54 11.84
CA GLU A 71 7.47 -1.40 12.57
C GLU A 71 7.63 -0.58 13.84
N GLU A 72 8.57 -0.94 14.72
CA GLU A 72 8.78 -0.23 15.99
C GLU A 72 9.08 1.26 15.77
N ARG A 73 9.91 1.57 14.79
CA ARG A 73 10.28 2.93 14.43
C ARG A 73 9.09 3.76 13.97
N PHE A 74 8.24 3.19 13.11
CA PHE A 74 7.04 3.89 12.61
C PHE A 74 6.03 4.10 13.72
N LEU A 75 5.77 3.08 14.55
CA LEU A 75 4.86 3.19 15.67
C LEU A 75 5.34 4.22 16.71
N ALA A 76 6.63 4.25 17.01
CA ALA A 76 7.21 5.26 17.91
C ALA A 76 7.03 6.68 17.34
N ALA A 77 7.27 6.88 16.05
CA ALA A 77 7.11 8.18 15.40
C ALA A 77 5.64 8.64 15.32
N LEU A 78 4.68 7.72 15.28
CA LEU A 78 3.24 7.98 15.24
C LEU A 78 2.60 8.13 16.63
N SER A 79 3.33 7.86 17.70
CA SER A 79 2.81 7.95 19.07
C SER A 79 2.26 9.34 19.36
N GLY A 80 1.02 9.42 19.86
CA GLY A 80 0.30 10.65 20.16
C GLY A 80 -0.24 11.41 18.93
N VAL A 81 0.07 10.98 17.70
CA VAL A 81 -0.34 11.67 16.48
C VAL A 81 -1.74 11.24 16.04
N ARG A 82 -2.66 12.23 16.00
CA ARG A 82 -4.07 12.01 15.62
C ARG A 82 -4.44 12.72 14.32
N ASN A 83 -3.72 13.80 13.99
CA ASN A 83 -4.00 14.59 12.79
C ASN A 83 -3.64 13.80 11.52
N PRO A 84 -4.57 13.67 10.55
CA PRO A 84 -4.37 12.87 9.34
C PRO A 84 -3.16 13.32 8.51
N GLU A 85 -3.01 14.61 8.31
CA GLU A 85 -1.89 15.17 7.55
C GLU A 85 -0.55 14.98 8.29
N GLY A 86 -0.58 15.06 9.62
CA GLY A 86 0.56 14.74 10.48
C GLY A 86 1.01 13.29 10.31
N LYS A 87 0.06 12.33 10.31
CA LYS A 87 0.33 10.92 10.05
C LYS A 87 0.98 10.71 8.69
N ARG A 88 0.39 11.27 7.62
CA ARG A 88 0.91 11.15 6.24
C ARG A 88 2.35 11.66 6.12
N LYS A 89 2.64 12.84 6.70
CA LYS A 89 3.99 13.42 6.68
C LYS A 89 5.00 12.59 7.44
N ILE A 90 4.62 12.07 8.61
CA ILE A 90 5.51 11.22 9.43
C ILE A 90 5.78 9.91 8.71
N ILE A 91 4.74 9.23 8.23
CA ILE A 91 4.87 7.94 7.52
C ILE A 91 5.75 8.12 6.28
N GLY A 92 5.50 9.14 5.47
CA GLY A 92 6.32 9.41 4.27
C GLY A 92 7.78 9.68 4.62
N ARG A 93 8.05 10.51 5.63
CA ARG A 93 9.41 10.82 6.09
C ARG A 93 10.14 9.58 6.63
N GLU A 94 9.49 8.77 7.46
CA GLU A 94 10.11 7.58 8.03
C GLU A 94 10.33 6.49 6.98
N PHE A 95 9.43 6.39 5.97
CA PHE A 95 9.63 5.49 4.83
C PHE A 95 10.90 5.84 4.05
N ILE A 96 11.07 7.12 3.68
CA ILE A 96 12.26 7.61 2.99
C ILE A 96 13.50 7.28 3.81
N ARG A 97 13.54 7.59 5.09
CA ARG A 97 14.67 7.33 5.98
C ARG A 97 15.00 5.84 6.14
N ALA A 98 13.99 4.98 6.20
CA ALA A 98 14.20 3.53 6.29
C ALA A 98 14.79 2.99 4.99
N PHE A 99 14.27 3.44 3.85
CA PHE A 99 14.78 3.10 2.54
C PHE A 99 16.23 3.60 2.32
N GLU A 100 16.51 4.88 2.66
CA GLU A 100 17.85 5.46 2.61
C GLU A 100 18.87 4.67 3.44
N GLY A 101 18.49 4.27 4.65
CA GLY A 101 19.34 3.43 5.50
C GLY A 101 19.71 2.13 4.80
N ALA A 102 18.73 1.40 4.29
CA ALA A 102 18.95 0.15 3.55
C ALA A 102 19.83 0.34 2.30
N VAL A 103 19.60 1.41 1.57
CA VAL A 103 20.39 1.75 0.37
C VAL A 103 21.85 2.03 0.74
N ARG A 104 22.12 2.78 1.81
CA ARG A 104 23.48 3.05 2.28
C ARG A 104 24.20 1.78 2.72
N ASP A 105 23.52 0.92 3.47
CA ASP A 105 24.09 -0.34 3.92
C ASP A 105 24.47 -1.25 2.73
N LEU A 106 23.59 -1.33 1.74
CA LEU A 106 23.83 -2.09 0.51
C LEU A 106 24.95 -1.45 -0.34
N SER A 107 24.95 -0.12 -0.53
CA SER A 107 25.95 0.58 -1.32
C SER A 107 27.33 0.62 -0.68
N SER A 108 27.43 0.41 0.63
CA SER A 108 28.71 0.26 1.30
C SER A 108 29.41 -1.05 0.98
N SER A 109 28.66 -2.08 0.61
CA SER A 109 29.11 -3.42 0.29
C SER A 109 29.09 -3.72 -1.22
N GLU A 110 28.30 -2.97 -1.99
CA GLU A 110 28.08 -3.18 -3.41
C GLU A 110 28.10 -1.84 -4.17
N ASP A 111 28.69 -1.85 -5.37
CA ASP A 111 28.71 -0.68 -6.26
C ASP A 111 27.35 -0.56 -6.99
N ILE A 112 26.38 0.09 -6.35
CA ILE A 112 25.04 0.30 -6.88
C ILE A 112 24.99 1.67 -7.55
N GLU A 113 24.75 1.69 -8.85
CA GLU A 113 24.71 2.92 -9.66
C GLU A 113 23.31 3.37 -10.05
N PHE A 114 22.32 2.46 -10.05
CA PHE A 114 21.01 2.73 -10.61
C PHE A 114 19.90 2.54 -9.59
N LEU A 115 18.91 3.45 -9.65
CA LEU A 115 17.65 3.36 -8.90
C LEU A 115 16.49 3.14 -9.87
N VAL A 116 15.76 2.05 -9.67
CA VAL A 116 14.56 1.71 -10.44
C VAL A 116 13.34 2.34 -9.78
N GLN A 117 12.52 3.04 -10.57
CA GLN A 117 11.24 3.62 -10.14
C GLN A 117 10.11 3.17 -11.05
N GLY A 118 8.96 2.89 -10.45
CA GLY A 118 7.72 2.51 -11.15
C GLY A 118 6.89 3.71 -11.58
N THR A 119 7.51 4.78 -12.09
CA THR A 119 6.82 5.98 -12.59
C THR A 119 6.00 5.63 -13.82
N LEU A 120 4.74 6.07 -13.87
CA LEU A 120 3.82 5.88 -14.99
C LEU A 120 3.65 7.16 -15.82
N TYR A 121 3.05 7.04 -17.01
CA TYR A 121 2.80 8.19 -17.88
C TYR A 121 1.94 9.29 -17.24
N PRO A 122 0.84 8.99 -16.53
CA PRO A 122 0.08 10.01 -15.80
C PRO A 122 0.91 10.79 -14.78
N ASP A 123 1.84 10.14 -14.05
CA ASP A 123 2.73 10.81 -13.09
C ASP A 123 3.64 11.83 -13.79
N VAL A 124 4.08 11.51 -15.00
CA VAL A 124 4.92 12.40 -15.81
C VAL A 124 4.15 13.63 -16.25
N VAL A 125 2.91 13.45 -16.71
CA VAL A 125 2.04 14.56 -17.18
C VAL A 125 1.69 15.48 -16.02
N GLU A 126 1.31 14.92 -14.86
CA GLU A 126 0.98 15.70 -13.66
C GLU A 126 2.17 16.49 -13.11
N SER A 127 3.39 15.96 -13.25
CA SER A 127 4.62 16.66 -12.82
C SER A 127 5.15 17.72 -13.79
N GLY A 128 4.44 18.00 -14.90
CA GLY A 128 4.75 19.10 -15.81
C GLY A 128 5.77 18.79 -16.92
N GLY A 129 6.01 17.52 -17.24
CA GLY A 129 6.67 17.10 -18.50
C GLY A 129 8.10 17.60 -18.77
N GLY A 130 8.80 18.17 -17.81
CA GLY A 130 10.12 18.76 -18.00
C GLY A 130 11.27 17.75 -18.03
N THR A 131 12.17 17.89 -19.00
CA THR A 131 13.42 17.13 -19.14
C THR A 131 14.55 17.62 -18.23
N GLY A 132 14.25 18.12 -17.03
CA GLY A 132 15.27 18.60 -16.11
C GLY A 132 14.74 18.61 -14.69
N THR A 133 15.43 17.93 -13.78
CA THR A 133 15.22 17.93 -12.32
C THR A 133 13.78 18.17 -11.91
N ALA A 134 12.92 17.20 -12.22
CA ALA A 134 11.52 17.27 -11.86
C ALA A 134 11.39 17.35 -10.34
N ASN A 135 10.66 18.35 -9.86
CA ASN A 135 10.05 18.32 -8.53
C ASN A 135 9.05 17.16 -8.51
N ILE A 136 9.55 15.95 -8.27
CA ILE A 136 8.76 14.74 -8.12
C ILE A 136 7.88 14.98 -6.91
N LYS A 137 6.57 14.88 -7.07
CA LYS A 137 5.62 14.95 -5.95
C LYS A 137 6.13 14.03 -4.84
N SER A 138 6.43 14.59 -3.69
CA SER A 138 7.08 13.94 -2.54
C SER A 138 6.30 12.76 -1.92
N HIS A 139 5.19 12.34 -2.54
CA HIS A 139 4.27 11.37 -1.97
C HIS A 139 4.22 10.00 -2.69
N HIS A 140 4.77 9.88 -3.89
CA HIS A 140 4.69 8.65 -4.68
C HIS A 140 6.03 8.10 -5.16
N ASN A 141 7.11 8.86 -5.07
CA ASN A 141 8.44 8.44 -5.49
C ASN A 141 9.48 8.71 -4.42
N VAL A 142 10.53 7.92 -4.39
CA VAL A 142 11.70 8.05 -3.50
C VAL A 142 12.51 9.32 -3.87
N GLY A 143 11.81 10.45 -4.01
CA GLY A 143 12.36 11.75 -4.40
C GLY A 143 13.09 12.50 -3.27
N GLY A 144 13.39 11.83 -2.17
CA GLY A 144 14.10 12.38 -1.02
C GLY A 144 15.42 11.70 -0.73
N LEU A 145 16.02 11.01 -1.71
CA LEU A 145 17.35 10.41 -1.48
C LEU A 145 18.38 11.52 -1.18
N PRO A 146 19.31 11.25 -0.26
CA PRO A 146 20.38 12.18 0.07
C PRO A 146 21.16 12.60 -1.17
N PRO A 147 21.56 13.86 -1.30
CA PRO A 147 22.28 14.38 -2.47
C PRO A 147 23.68 13.76 -2.65
N ASP A 148 24.17 13.05 -1.65
CA ASP A 148 25.40 12.26 -1.69
C ASP A 148 25.24 10.90 -2.40
N LEU A 149 24.00 10.38 -2.49
CA LEU A 149 23.68 9.16 -3.25
C LEU A 149 23.31 9.51 -4.69
N LYS A 150 24.30 9.46 -5.58
CA LYS A 150 24.15 9.81 -7.00
C LYS A 150 23.71 8.61 -7.84
N PHE A 151 22.41 8.25 -7.74
CA PHE A 151 21.87 7.21 -8.63
C PHE A 151 21.42 7.77 -9.97
N ARG A 152 21.61 6.96 -11.01
CA ARG A 152 20.99 7.15 -12.32
C ARG A 152 19.61 6.49 -12.29
N LEU A 153 18.56 7.25 -12.64
CA LEU A 153 17.20 6.74 -12.63
C LEU A 153 16.93 5.79 -13.80
N VAL A 154 16.21 4.71 -13.52
CA VAL A 154 15.67 3.77 -14.50
C VAL A 154 14.16 3.69 -14.30
N GLU A 155 13.40 4.22 -15.25
CA GLU A 155 11.94 4.32 -15.20
C GLU A 155 11.33 3.49 -16.35
N PRO A 156 11.26 2.16 -16.23
CA PRO A 156 10.91 1.29 -17.35
C PRO A 156 9.44 1.41 -17.77
N LEU A 157 8.58 1.97 -16.91
CA LEU A 157 7.14 2.08 -17.14
C LEU A 157 6.69 3.51 -17.50
N ARG A 158 7.61 4.44 -17.67
CA ARG A 158 7.36 5.89 -17.82
C ARG A 158 6.39 6.28 -18.94
N LEU A 159 6.26 5.45 -19.96
CA LEU A 159 5.39 5.70 -21.12
C LEU A 159 4.10 4.85 -21.10
N LEU A 160 3.84 4.12 -20.02
CA LEU A 160 2.71 3.21 -19.92
C LEU A 160 1.61 3.76 -19.01
N PHE A 161 0.38 3.40 -19.35
CA PHE A 161 -0.78 3.55 -18.47
C PHE A 161 -0.92 2.33 -17.55
N LYS A 162 -1.75 2.44 -16.51
CA LYS A 162 -1.87 1.41 -15.48
C LYS A 162 -2.42 0.08 -15.96
N ASP A 163 -3.30 0.08 -16.93
CA ASP A 163 -3.84 -1.11 -17.59
C ASP A 163 -2.76 -1.82 -18.42
N GLU A 164 -1.93 -1.06 -19.14
CA GLU A 164 -0.78 -1.58 -19.88
C GLU A 164 0.27 -2.18 -18.92
N VAL A 165 0.54 -1.54 -17.78
CA VAL A 165 1.43 -2.09 -16.74
C VAL A 165 0.93 -3.43 -16.22
N ARG A 166 -0.38 -3.56 -15.99
CA ARG A 166 -0.97 -4.84 -15.59
C ARG A 166 -0.82 -5.92 -16.70
N ALA A 167 -1.01 -5.54 -17.95
CA ALA A 167 -0.79 -6.45 -19.08
C ALA A 167 0.68 -6.93 -19.13
N VAL A 168 1.63 -6.02 -19.00
CA VAL A 168 3.07 -6.34 -18.92
C VAL A 168 3.36 -7.27 -17.71
N GLY A 169 2.74 -7.00 -16.56
CA GLY A 169 2.88 -7.87 -15.38
C GLY A 169 2.46 -9.31 -15.64
N ARG A 170 1.33 -9.52 -16.33
CA ARG A 170 0.88 -10.86 -16.74
C ARG A 170 1.83 -11.54 -17.71
N GLU A 171 2.32 -10.80 -18.72
CA GLU A 171 3.33 -11.29 -19.67
C GLU A 171 4.67 -11.66 -19.00
N LEU A 172 5.00 -11.01 -17.90
CA LEU A 172 6.16 -11.33 -17.09
C LEU A 172 5.94 -12.53 -16.15
N GLY A 173 4.71 -13.06 -16.07
CA GLY A 173 4.35 -14.20 -15.22
C GLY A 173 4.11 -13.85 -13.76
N LEU A 174 3.84 -12.57 -13.45
CA LEU A 174 3.46 -12.20 -12.08
C LEU A 174 2.08 -12.77 -11.73
N PRO A 175 1.88 -13.28 -10.50
CA PRO A 175 0.59 -13.77 -10.02
C PRO A 175 -0.51 -12.71 -10.13
N GLU A 176 -1.73 -13.14 -10.41
CA GLU A 176 -2.88 -12.23 -10.52
C GLU A 176 -3.13 -11.44 -9.22
N ASP A 177 -2.86 -12.04 -8.06
CA ASP A 177 -2.91 -11.38 -6.75
C ASP A 177 -1.97 -10.15 -6.63
N ILE A 178 -0.93 -10.09 -7.44
CA ILE A 178 -0.04 -8.92 -7.54
C ILE A 178 -0.56 -7.95 -8.61
N VAL A 179 -0.94 -8.48 -9.79
CA VAL A 179 -1.28 -7.66 -10.96
C VAL A 179 -2.65 -7.01 -10.83
N ALA A 180 -3.67 -7.74 -10.35
CA ALA A 180 -5.03 -7.24 -10.16
C ALA A 180 -5.27 -6.64 -8.78
N ARG A 181 -4.23 -6.52 -7.96
CA ARG A 181 -4.33 -6.01 -6.61
C ARG A 181 -5.05 -4.65 -6.58
N GLN A 182 -6.04 -4.56 -5.69
CA GLN A 182 -6.72 -3.31 -5.43
C GLN A 182 -5.73 -2.25 -4.92
N PRO A 183 -5.94 -0.97 -5.25
CA PRO A 183 -5.11 0.10 -4.72
C PRO A 183 -5.07 0.07 -3.20
N PHE A 184 -3.88 0.31 -2.65
CA PHE A 184 -3.67 0.44 -1.22
C PHE A 184 -2.81 1.68 -0.98
N PRO A 185 -3.20 2.56 -0.07
CA PRO A 185 -2.51 3.83 0.11
C PRO A 185 -1.11 3.63 0.67
N GLY A 186 -0.16 4.48 0.25
CA GLY A 186 1.21 4.46 0.76
C GLY A 186 1.32 4.51 2.29
N PRO A 187 0.52 5.33 3.00
CA PRO A 187 0.48 5.32 4.46
C PRO A 187 -0.13 4.05 5.09
N GLY A 188 -0.61 3.11 4.30
CA GLY A 188 -1.17 1.86 4.77
C GLY A 188 -2.39 2.02 5.67
N LEU A 189 -2.51 1.13 6.64
CA LEU A 189 -3.60 1.18 7.63
C LEU A 189 -3.51 2.37 8.59
N GLY A 190 -2.40 3.12 8.61
CA GLY A 190 -2.22 4.27 9.49
C GLY A 190 -3.25 5.38 9.29
N ILE A 191 -3.75 5.55 8.05
CA ILE A 191 -4.82 6.52 7.71
C ILE A 191 -6.22 5.89 7.70
N ARG A 192 -6.33 4.65 8.15
CA ARG A 192 -7.61 3.95 8.36
C ARG A 192 -7.93 3.73 9.84
N ILE A 193 -7.16 4.35 10.73
CA ILE A 193 -7.44 4.44 12.17
C ILE A 193 -7.73 5.89 12.48
N VAL A 194 -9.00 6.24 12.66
CA VAL A 194 -9.40 7.59 13.12
C VAL A 194 -9.03 7.71 14.59
N GLY A 195 -7.94 8.42 14.85
CA GLY A 195 -7.29 8.53 16.16
C GLY A 195 -5.81 8.18 16.13
N GLU A 196 -5.21 7.94 17.29
CA GLU A 196 -3.81 7.53 17.41
C GLU A 196 -3.58 6.13 16.86
N VAL A 197 -2.46 5.93 16.16
CA VAL A 197 -2.04 4.62 15.63
C VAL A 197 -1.14 3.92 16.65
N ASN A 198 -1.48 2.68 17.01
CA ASN A 198 -0.65 1.80 17.82
C ASN A 198 -0.86 0.34 17.44
N ALA A 199 -0.01 -0.55 17.94
CA ALA A 199 -0.04 -1.97 17.60
C ALA A 199 -1.40 -2.65 17.88
N HIS A 200 -2.03 -2.33 19.02
CA HIS A 200 -3.33 -2.90 19.39
C HIS A 200 -4.44 -2.48 18.40
N ARG A 201 -4.53 -1.19 18.07
CA ARG A 201 -5.52 -0.66 17.12
C ARG A 201 -5.29 -1.18 15.70
N LEU A 202 -4.03 -1.37 15.30
CA LEU A 202 -3.68 -2.00 14.04
C LEU A 202 -4.12 -3.46 13.99
N ASP A 203 -3.95 -4.22 15.07
CA ASP A 203 -4.41 -5.60 15.13
C ASP A 203 -5.93 -5.71 14.98
N ILE A 204 -6.70 -4.86 15.68
CA ILE A 204 -8.16 -4.77 15.52
C ILE A 204 -8.53 -4.52 14.06
N LEU A 205 -7.91 -3.50 13.45
CA LEU A 205 -8.21 -3.12 12.07
C LEU A 205 -7.80 -4.21 11.07
N ARG A 206 -6.63 -4.86 11.26
CA ARG A 206 -6.18 -5.96 10.40
C ARG A 206 -7.14 -7.14 10.39
N ARG A 207 -7.68 -7.52 11.57
CA ARG A 207 -8.69 -8.60 11.67
C ARG A 207 -9.98 -8.20 10.97
N ALA A 208 -10.48 -7.00 11.19
CA ALA A 208 -11.68 -6.51 10.53
C ALA A 208 -11.53 -6.38 9.01
N ASP A 209 -10.38 -5.85 8.53
CA ASP A 209 -10.07 -5.74 7.09
C ASP A 209 -9.95 -7.12 6.43
N LEU A 210 -9.34 -8.09 7.11
CA LEU A 210 -9.24 -9.45 6.60
C LEU A 210 -10.62 -10.08 6.41
N ILE A 211 -11.49 -10.02 7.40
CA ILE A 211 -12.86 -10.54 7.33
C ILE A 211 -13.64 -9.89 6.19
N ALA A 212 -13.57 -8.56 6.06
CA ALA A 212 -14.28 -7.86 5.00
C ALA A 212 -13.79 -8.32 3.61
N ARG A 213 -12.48 -8.45 3.40
CA ARG A 213 -11.90 -8.93 2.14
C ARG A 213 -12.31 -10.37 1.83
N GLU A 214 -12.25 -11.27 2.81
CA GLU A 214 -12.66 -12.66 2.64
C GLU A 214 -14.12 -12.78 2.18
N GLU A 215 -15.04 -12.06 2.81
CA GLU A 215 -16.46 -12.09 2.44
C GLU A 215 -16.73 -11.47 1.07
N LEU A 216 -16.02 -10.38 0.71
CA LEU A 216 -16.15 -9.77 -0.61
C LEU A 216 -15.60 -10.70 -1.71
N THR A 217 -14.48 -11.36 -1.47
CA THR A 217 -13.92 -12.36 -2.40
C THR A 217 -14.83 -13.59 -2.52
N TYR A 218 -15.35 -14.09 -1.39
CA TYR A 218 -16.29 -15.21 -1.39
C TYR A 218 -17.57 -14.89 -2.20
N ALA A 219 -18.02 -13.65 -2.16
CA ALA A 219 -19.14 -13.17 -2.94
C ALA A 219 -18.77 -12.77 -4.39
N SER A 220 -17.51 -12.94 -4.81
CA SER A 220 -16.99 -12.57 -6.15
C SER A 220 -17.21 -11.08 -6.48
N LEU A 221 -17.14 -10.20 -5.48
CA LEU A 221 -17.32 -8.76 -5.61
C LEU A 221 -16.00 -7.97 -5.75
N ASP A 222 -14.88 -8.60 -5.56
CA ASP A 222 -13.52 -8.01 -5.66
C ASP A 222 -13.22 -7.40 -7.03
N HIS A 223 -13.84 -7.92 -8.11
CA HIS A 223 -13.71 -7.34 -9.45
C HIS A 223 -14.63 -6.14 -9.71
N GLN A 224 -15.69 -5.97 -8.92
CA GLN A 224 -16.66 -4.86 -9.06
C GLN A 224 -16.30 -3.68 -8.15
N ILE A 225 -15.55 -3.95 -7.10
CA ILE A 225 -15.15 -2.98 -6.10
C ILE A 225 -13.74 -2.49 -6.42
N TRP A 226 -13.61 -1.21 -6.74
CA TRP A 226 -12.29 -0.58 -6.95
C TRP A 226 -11.42 -0.67 -5.70
N GLN A 227 -11.99 -0.36 -4.54
CA GLN A 227 -11.37 -0.39 -3.24
C GLN A 227 -12.44 -0.45 -2.15
N CYS A 228 -12.18 -1.18 -1.06
CA CYS A 228 -13.02 -1.17 0.13
C CYS A 228 -12.17 -0.80 1.36
N PRO A 229 -11.96 0.49 1.64
CA PRO A 229 -11.39 0.90 2.92
C PRO A 229 -12.23 0.39 4.08
N VAL A 230 -11.57 -0.32 5.00
CA VAL A 230 -12.11 -0.67 6.31
C VAL A 230 -11.47 0.27 7.31
N VAL A 231 -12.27 1.01 8.07
CA VAL A 231 -11.79 2.10 8.93
C VAL A 231 -12.19 1.86 10.37
N LEU A 232 -11.23 1.94 11.28
CA LEU A 232 -11.45 1.87 12.72
C LEU A 232 -11.68 3.28 13.29
N LEU A 233 -12.87 3.53 13.84
CA LEU A 233 -13.14 4.76 14.58
C LEU A 233 -12.62 4.62 16.03
N ALA A 234 -11.31 4.67 16.18
CA ALA A 234 -10.62 4.30 17.43
C ALA A 234 -10.87 5.30 18.57
N ASP A 235 -11.21 6.54 18.27
CA ASP A 235 -11.54 7.56 19.27
C ASP A 235 -13.06 7.63 19.58
N VAL A 236 -13.87 6.77 18.93
CA VAL A 236 -15.32 6.67 19.20
C VAL A 236 -15.58 5.43 20.04
N ARG A 237 -16.38 5.61 21.10
CA ARG A 237 -16.90 4.51 21.89
C ARG A 237 -18.38 4.27 21.56
N SER A 238 -18.68 3.07 21.11
CA SER A 238 -20.04 2.61 20.85
C SER A 238 -20.52 1.72 21.99
N VAL A 239 -21.77 1.89 22.38
CA VAL A 239 -22.41 1.01 23.38
C VAL A 239 -22.91 -0.25 22.69
N GLY A 240 -22.59 -1.39 23.25
CA GLY A 240 -23.08 -2.71 22.86
C GLY A 240 -23.72 -3.45 24.04
N VAL A 241 -24.36 -4.56 23.75
CA VAL A 241 -24.87 -5.50 24.72
C VAL A 241 -24.27 -6.87 24.42
N GLN A 242 -23.70 -7.52 25.44
CA GLN A 242 -23.18 -8.88 25.31
C GLN A 242 -23.62 -9.66 26.56
N GLY A 243 -24.43 -10.68 26.35
CA GLY A 243 -25.16 -11.30 27.46
C GLY A 243 -26.07 -10.29 28.18
N ASP A 244 -26.03 -10.25 29.50
CA ASP A 244 -26.84 -9.33 30.33
C ASP A 244 -26.11 -7.98 30.60
N GLY A 245 -24.92 -7.76 30.05
CA GLY A 245 -24.07 -6.62 30.37
C GLY A 245 -23.94 -5.61 29.22
N ARG A 246 -23.76 -4.32 29.58
CA ARG A 246 -23.33 -3.29 28.62
C ARG A 246 -21.84 -3.47 28.30
N THR A 247 -21.52 -3.41 27.05
CA THR A 247 -20.12 -3.38 26.56
C THR A 247 -19.84 -2.08 25.85
N TYR A 248 -18.56 -1.74 25.76
CA TYR A 248 -18.09 -0.57 25.05
C TYR A 248 -17.03 -1.03 24.04
N GLY A 249 -17.30 -0.82 22.77
CA GLY A 249 -16.40 -1.17 21.68
C GLY A 249 -16.21 -0.03 20.69
N HIS A 250 -15.50 -0.30 19.62
CA HIS A 250 -15.27 0.64 18.54
C HIS A 250 -16.18 0.33 17.35
N PRO A 251 -16.65 1.35 16.60
CA PRO A 251 -17.25 1.12 15.29
C PRO A 251 -16.19 0.85 14.23
N ILE A 252 -16.52 -0.04 13.30
CA ILE A 252 -15.84 -0.21 12.01
C ILE A 252 -16.70 0.40 10.92
N VAL A 253 -16.08 1.15 10.03
CA VAL A 253 -16.71 1.65 8.80
C VAL A 253 -16.26 0.81 7.62
N LEU A 254 -17.22 0.38 6.80
CA LEU A 254 -16.99 -0.20 5.49
C LEU A 254 -17.25 0.87 4.44
N ARG A 255 -16.27 1.10 3.54
CA ARG A 255 -16.40 2.05 2.44
C ARG A 255 -16.11 1.39 1.10
N PRO A 256 -16.98 0.48 0.61
CA PRO A 256 -16.83 -0.09 -0.71
C PRO A 256 -17.12 0.98 -1.78
N VAL A 257 -16.17 1.22 -2.69
CA VAL A 257 -16.31 2.19 -3.76
C VAL A 257 -16.01 1.58 -5.12
N SER A 258 -16.74 2.03 -6.13
CA SER A 258 -16.51 1.76 -7.54
C SER A 258 -16.00 3.03 -8.20
N SER A 259 -14.96 2.91 -9.01
CA SER A 259 -14.31 4.01 -9.73
C SER A 259 -13.60 3.46 -10.96
N GLU A 260 -13.38 4.30 -11.95
CA GLU A 260 -12.54 3.97 -13.12
C GLU A 260 -11.12 4.55 -12.97
N ASP A 261 -11.01 5.77 -12.47
CA ASP A 261 -9.78 6.56 -12.45
C ASP A 261 -9.40 7.11 -11.07
N ALA A 262 -10.18 6.82 -10.04
CA ALA A 262 -10.07 7.36 -8.68
C ALA A 262 -10.33 8.88 -8.57
N MET A 263 -10.60 9.61 -9.65
CA MET A 263 -10.95 11.04 -9.60
C MET A 263 -12.36 11.22 -9.08
N THR A 264 -13.28 10.41 -9.59
CA THR A 264 -14.65 10.29 -9.11
C THR A 264 -14.90 8.86 -8.63
N ALA A 265 -15.74 8.69 -7.63
CA ALA A 265 -16.14 7.39 -7.14
C ALA A 265 -17.57 7.42 -6.60
N ASP A 266 -18.29 6.33 -6.81
CA ASP A 266 -19.58 6.11 -6.15
C ASP A 266 -19.43 4.96 -5.15
N TRP A 267 -20.30 4.91 -4.13
CA TRP A 267 -20.31 3.79 -3.22
C TRP A 267 -20.87 2.54 -3.92
N THR A 268 -20.26 1.39 -3.70
CA THR A 268 -20.70 0.13 -4.28
C THR A 268 -21.88 -0.45 -3.49
N ARG A 269 -22.94 -0.85 -4.19
CA ARG A 269 -24.15 -1.45 -3.59
C ARG A 269 -23.85 -2.91 -3.29
N VAL A 270 -23.16 -3.15 -2.20
CA VAL A 270 -22.88 -4.52 -1.71
C VAL A 270 -24.20 -5.16 -1.29
N PRO A 271 -24.51 -6.41 -1.70
CA PRO A 271 -25.73 -7.12 -1.30
C PRO A 271 -25.86 -7.18 0.23
N TYR A 272 -27.10 -7.04 0.72
CA TYR A 272 -27.36 -6.96 2.16
C TYR A 272 -26.94 -8.23 2.91
N ASP A 273 -27.06 -9.41 2.30
CA ASP A 273 -26.61 -10.67 2.88
C ASP A 273 -25.09 -10.74 3.06
N VAL A 274 -24.33 -10.11 2.15
CA VAL A 274 -22.87 -9.97 2.27
C VAL A 274 -22.53 -9.00 3.39
N LEU A 275 -23.21 -7.86 3.47
CA LEU A 275 -23.03 -6.90 4.57
C LEU A 275 -23.37 -7.51 5.92
N GLU A 276 -24.44 -8.32 6.00
CA GLU A 276 -24.83 -9.05 7.20
C GLU A 276 -23.73 -10.04 7.63
N ARG A 277 -23.18 -10.83 6.72
CA ARG A 277 -22.08 -11.76 7.03
C ARG A 277 -20.84 -11.01 7.51
N ILE A 278 -20.41 -9.94 6.81
CA ILE A 278 -19.27 -9.13 7.22
C ILE A 278 -19.49 -8.57 8.63
N SER A 279 -20.65 -7.97 8.89
CA SER A 279 -20.99 -7.39 10.19
C SER A 279 -21.01 -8.44 11.30
N THR A 280 -21.64 -9.57 11.05
CA THR A 280 -21.76 -10.67 12.02
C THR A 280 -20.39 -11.27 12.35
N ARG A 281 -19.56 -11.51 11.33
CA ARG A 281 -18.20 -12.03 11.53
C ARG A 281 -17.34 -11.03 12.28
N ILE A 282 -17.31 -9.75 11.88
CA ILE A 282 -16.48 -8.74 12.56
C ILE A 282 -16.87 -8.62 14.03
N THR A 283 -18.16 -8.54 14.35
CA THR A 283 -18.61 -8.38 15.75
C THR A 283 -18.43 -9.63 16.61
N ASN A 284 -18.35 -10.81 16.01
CA ASN A 284 -18.10 -12.06 16.72
C ASN A 284 -16.61 -12.40 16.85
N GLU A 285 -15.81 -12.10 15.82
CA GLU A 285 -14.39 -12.50 15.74
C GLU A 285 -13.44 -11.40 16.24
N VAL A 286 -13.91 -10.14 16.36
CA VAL A 286 -13.13 -8.99 16.82
C VAL A 286 -13.79 -8.39 18.06
N PRO A 287 -13.47 -8.86 19.28
CA PRO A 287 -14.19 -8.51 20.51
C PRO A 287 -14.22 -7.01 20.84
N GLU A 288 -13.26 -6.25 20.35
CA GLU A 288 -13.15 -4.80 20.55
C GLU A 288 -14.11 -4.00 19.65
N VAL A 289 -14.78 -4.67 18.70
CA VAL A 289 -15.73 -4.07 17.75
C VAL A 289 -17.14 -4.53 18.08
N ASN A 290 -18.04 -3.57 18.25
CA ASN A 290 -19.46 -3.86 18.53
C ASN A 290 -20.42 -3.22 17.53
N ARG A 291 -19.90 -2.59 16.47
CA ARG A 291 -20.72 -1.93 15.45
C ARG A 291 -20.00 -1.89 14.11
N VAL A 292 -20.72 -2.22 13.05
CA VAL A 292 -20.27 -2.03 11.68
C VAL A 292 -21.23 -1.05 10.99
N VAL A 293 -20.70 -0.06 10.28
CA VAL A 293 -21.44 0.94 9.54
C VAL A 293 -20.99 0.99 8.08
N LEU A 294 -21.89 1.35 7.17
CA LEU A 294 -21.61 1.49 5.76
C LEU A 294 -21.55 2.98 5.39
N ASP A 295 -20.45 3.42 4.77
CA ASP A 295 -20.34 4.75 4.19
C ASP A 295 -20.87 4.75 2.76
N VAL A 296 -21.94 5.52 2.53
CA VAL A 296 -22.66 5.64 1.25
C VAL A 296 -22.36 6.96 0.53
N THR A 297 -21.25 7.62 0.86
CA THR A 297 -20.88 8.91 0.31
C THR A 297 -20.12 8.77 -1.00
N SER A 298 -20.52 9.51 -2.03
CA SER A 298 -19.79 9.58 -3.30
C SER A 298 -18.57 10.49 -3.20
N LYS A 299 -17.65 10.37 -4.13
CA LYS A 299 -16.53 11.31 -4.34
C LYS A 299 -16.75 12.08 -5.65
N PRO A 300 -16.87 13.42 -5.63
CA PRO A 300 -17.05 14.28 -4.46
C PRO A 300 -18.41 14.06 -3.76
N PRO A 301 -18.65 14.55 -2.52
CA PRO A 301 -17.76 15.40 -1.72
C PRO A 301 -16.74 14.64 -0.83
N GLY A 302 -16.97 13.36 -0.57
CA GLY A 302 -16.04 12.55 0.20
C GLY A 302 -14.78 12.19 -0.60
N THR A 303 -13.70 11.80 0.09
CA THR A 303 -12.54 11.15 -0.52
C THR A 303 -12.71 9.63 -0.46
N ILE A 304 -11.86 8.85 -1.15
CA ILE A 304 -11.90 7.39 -1.04
C ILE A 304 -11.41 6.97 0.35
N GLU A 305 -10.24 7.44 0.77
CA GLU A 305 -9.77 7.24 2.15
C GLU A 305 -10.46 8.24 3.09
N TRP A 306 -10.62 7.87 4.36
CA TRP A 306 -11.26 8.69 5.38
C TRP A 306 -10.33 9.76 5.98
N GLU A 307 -9.02 9.42 6.10
CA GLU A 307 -7.98 10.34 6.56
C GLU A 307 -6.89 10.57 5.53
#